data_f9cdcdc0e6777a8516e7e7f359667e32
#
_entry.id   f9cdcdc0e6777a8516e7e7f359667e32
#
_cell.length_a   1.000
_cell.length_b   1.000
_cell.length_c   1.000
_cell.angle_alpha   90.00
_cell.angle_beta   90.00
_cell.angle_gamma   90.00
#
_symmetry.space_group_name_H-M   'P 1'
#
loop_
_entity.id
_entity.type
_entity.pdbx_description
1 polymer ?
#
loop_
_entity_poly.entity_id
_entity_poly.type
_entity_poly.pdbx_seq_one_letter_code
_entity_poly.pdbx_strand_id
1 'polypeptide(L)'
;MAVIVKGTIYDGVRGAKVEFGTFTIDPASLNAATEAEETLTLDGVASGDLVFVNPRSLTAGLLAKGARVTAADTIGVTLRNELTTSVNGASVTYDYLVVKFGGDA
;
A
#
# COMPACT_ATOMS: atom_id res chain seq x y z
N MET A 1 7.85 6.26 -11.66
CA MET A 1 8.05 7.10 -10.47
C MET A 1 6.73 7.24 -9.72
N ALA A 2 6.75 7.02 -8.43
CA ALA A 2 5.54 7.17 -7.64
C ALA A 2 5.25 8.64 -7.36
N VAL A 3 3.99 9.01 -7.49
CA VAL A 3 3.51 10.34 -7.09
C VAL A 3 2.64 10.13 -5.85
N ILE A 4 2.96 10.86 -4.80
CA ILE A 4 2.22 10.77 -3.54
C ILE A 4 1.49 12.08 -3.31
N VAL A 5 0.16 11.98 -3.20
CA VAL A 5 -0.70 13.08 -2.76
C VAL A 5 -1.28 12.66 -1.44
N LYS A 6 -1.11 13.45 -0.39
CA LYS A 6 -1.48 13.03 0.95
C LYS A 6 -2.17 14.13 1.75
N GLY A 7 -2.94 13.71 2.74
CA GLY A 7 -3.55 14.57 3.74
C GLY A 7 -3.48 13.89 5.10
N THR A 8 -3.83 14.62 6.13
CA THR A 8 -3.76 14.13 7.51
C THR A 8 -4.97 14.62 8.30
N ILE A 9 -5.57 13.72 9.07
CA ILE A 9 -6.64 14.05 10.01
C ILE A 9 -6.17 13.66 11.41
N TYR A 10 -6.32 14.58 12.35
CA TYR A 10 -5.89 14.36 13.72
C TYR A 10 -7.07 14.14 14.64
N ASP A 11 -6.94 13.19 15.58
CA ASP A 11 -7.78 13.12 16.76
C ASP A 11 -7.09 13.91 17.86
N GLY A 12 -7.56 15.13 18.11
CA GLY A 12 -6.94 16.01 19.09
C GLY A 12 -7.11 15.56 20.54
N VAL A 13 -7.97 14.57 20.78
CA VAL A 13 -8.23 14.10 22.13
C VAL A 13 -7.28 12.98 22.53
N ARG A 14 -7.01 12.05 21.64
CA ARG A 14 -6.21 10.87 21.94
C ARG A 14 -4.88 10.82 21.22
N GLY A 15 -4.60 11.82 20.40
CA GLY A 15 -3.37 11.88 19.65
C GLY A 15 -3.28 10.95 18.46
N ALA A 16 -4.34 10.19 18.20
CA ALA A 16 -4.39 9.37 17.00
C ALA A 16 -4.51 10.23 15.75
N LYS A 17 -3.95 9.76 14.65
CA LYS A 17 -4.13 10.48 13.38
C LYS A 17 -4.30 9.51 12.24
N VAL A 18 -4.96 9.99 11.20
CA VAL A 18 -5.17 9.27 9.96
C VAL A 18 -4.51 10.06 8.85
N GLU A 19 -3.59 9.40 8.15
CA GLU A 19 -2.97 9.97 6.96
C GLU A 19 -3.53 9.27 5.74
N PHE A 20 -3.75 10.01 4.66
CA PHE A 20 -4.30 9.43 3.44
C PHE A 20 -3.69 10.09 2.22
N GLY A 21 -3.76 9.40 1.10
CA GLY A 21 -3.24 9.93 -0.15
C GLY A 21 -3.22 8.86 -1.21
N THR A 22 -2.37 9.03 -2.19
CA THR A 22 -2.22 8.10 -3.30
C THR A 22 -0.76 7.78 -3.55
N PHE A 23 -0.53 6.61 -4.13
CA PHE A 23 0.77 6.24 -4.68
C PHE A 23 0.56 5.34 -5.90
N THR A 24 1.63 5.12 -6.65
CA THR A 24 1.58 4.31 -7.86
C THR A 24 2.53 3.12 -7.71
N ILE A 25 2.06 1.94 -8.09
CA ILE A 25 2.89 0.74 -8.16
C ILE A 25 2.90 0.26 -9.61
N ASP A 26 4.11 0.00 -10.13
CA ASP A 26 4.30 -0.71 -11.38
C ASP A 26 4.87 -2.08 -10.99
N PRO A 27 4.01 -3.10 -10.90
CA PRO A 27 4.42 -4.38 -10.34
C PRO A 27 5.34 -5.15 -11.26
N ALA A 28 6.24 -5.92 -10.66
CA ALA A 28 7.02 -6.89 -11.40
C ALA A 28 6.12 -8.00 -11.95
N SER A 29 6.54 -8.63 -13.02
CA SER A 29 5.82 -9.77 -13.58
C SER A 29 5.72 -10.89 -12.54
N LEU A 30 4.54 -11.51 -12.45
CA LEU A 30 4.29 -12.64 -11.56
C LEU A 30 4.03 -13.90 -12.37
N ASN A 31 4.70 -14.96 -11.98
CA ASN A 31 4.43 -16.30 -12.55
C ASN A 31 3.03 -16.76 -12.15
N ALA A 32 2.53 -17.75 -12.87
CA ALA A 32 1.22 -18.31 -12.59
C ALA A 32 1.07 -18.73 -11.13
N ALA A 33 -0.07 -18.37 -10.53
CA ALA A 33 -0.44 -18.76 -9.18
C ALA A 33 0.59 -18.43 -8.11
N THR A 34 1.34 -17.33 -8.29
CA THR A 34 2.32 -16.87 -7.30
C THR A 34 1.95 -15.49 -6.79
N GLU A 35 2.58 -15.12 -5.68
CA GLU A 35 2.40 -13.80 -5.12
C GLU A 35 3.75 -13.19 -4.75
N ALA A 36 3.78 -11.87 -4.68
CA ALA A 36 4.96 -11.13 -4.26
C ALA A 36 4.56 -9.85 -3.57
N GLU A 37 5.39 -9.39 -2.68
CA GLU A 37 5.19 -8.12 -2.00
C GLU A 37 5.99 -7.04 -2.73
N GLU A 38 5.27 -5.98 -3.16
CA GLU A 38 5.90 -4.80 -3.74
C GLU A 38 6.10 -3.80 -2.62
N THR A 39 7.30 -3.32 -2.47
CA THR A 39 7.61 -2.35 -1.41
C THR A 39 7.75 -0.96 -1.98
N LEU A 40 7.39 0.03 -1.19
CA LEU A 40 7.55 1.43 -1.57
C LEU A 40 7.78 2.29 -0.33
N THR A 41 8.38 3.45 -0.56
CA THR A 41 8.60 4.42 0.49
C THR A 41 7.33 5.20 0.75
N LEU A 42 6.94 5.29 2.01
CA LEU A 42 5.83 6.13 2.47
C LEU A 42 6.28 6.80 3.75
N ASP A 43 6.71 8.04 3.63
CA ASP A 43 7.31 8.76 4.74
C ASP A 43 6.37 8.84 5.93
N GLY A 44 6.92 8.60 7.10
CA GLY A 44 6.19 8.74 8.35
C GLY A 44 5.56 7.47 8.89
N VAL A 45 5.49 6.40 8.11
CA VAL A 45 4.93 5.16 8.63
C VAL A 45 5.94 4.47 9.55
N ALA A 46 5.44 3.81 10.57
CA ALA A 46 6.25 3.11 11.56
C ALA A 46 5.57 1.78 11.91
N SER A 47 6.36 0.90 12.48
CA SER A 47 5.84 -0.38 12.96
C SER A 47 4.69 -0.15 13.93
N GLY A 48 3.61 -0.91 13.77
CA GLY A 48 2.40 -0.75 14.56
C GLY A 48 1.32 0.10 13.91
N ASP A 49 1.65 0.83 12.88
CA ASP A 49 0.64 1.57 12.12
C ASP A 49 -0.21 0.60 11.29
N LEU A 50 -1.48 0.93 11.13
CA LEU A 50 -2.36 0.19 10.24
C LEU A 50 -2.33 0.83 8.86
N VAL A 51 -2.23 0.01 7.83
CA VAL A 51 -2.19 0.49 6.44
C VAL A 51 -3.29 -0.19 5.66
N PHE A 52 -4.10 0.61 4.99
CA PHE A 52 -5.14 0.13 4.08
C PHE A 52 -4.87 0.71 2.72
N VAL A 53 -5.01 -0.10 1.68
CA VAL A 53 -4.81 0.35 0.31
C VAL A 53 -5.98 -0.09 -0.54
N ASN A 54 -6.26 0.71 -1.56
CA ASN A 54 -7.30 0.40 -2.52
C ASN A 54 -6.77 0.68 -3.93
N PRO A 55 -6.53 -0.33 -4.73
CA PRO A 55 -6.14 -0.09 -6.12
C PRO A 55 -7.34 0.47 -6.89
N ARG A 56 -7.10 1.52 -7.66
CA ARG A 56 -8.17 2.09 -8.48
C ARG A 56 -8.53 1.20 -9.65
N SER A 57 -7.58 0.37 -10.09
CA SER A 57 -7.82 -0.68 -11.06
C SER A 57 -6.69 -1.69 -10.91
N LEU A 58 -6.88 -2.89 -11.44
CA LEU A 58 -5.83 -3.90 -11.49
C LEU A 58 -5.90 -4.62 -12.82
N THR A 59 -4.74 -5.02 -13.33
CA THR A 59 -4.69 -5.89 -14.50
C THR A 59 -5.45 -7.17 -14.19
N ALA A 60 -6.24 -7.63 -15.15
CA ALA A 60 -7.04 -8.85 -14.99
C ALA A 60 -6.16 -10.00 -14.50
N GLY A 61 -6.64 -10.72 -13.50
CA GLY A 61 -5.93 -11.83 -12.89
C GLY A 61 -5.08 -11.46 -11.68
N LEU A 62 -4.85 -10.19 -11.42
CA LEU A 62 -4.13 -9.75 -10.23
C LEU A 62 -5.10 -9.43 -9.10
N LEU A 63 -4.68 -9.74 -7.89
CA LEU A 63 -5.42 -9.44 -6.66
C LEU A 63 -4.48 -8.78 -5.68
N ALA A 64 -4.90 -7.64 -5.13
CA ALA A 64 -4.17 -7.01 -4.04
C ALA A 64 -4.67 -7.62 -2.72
N LYS A 65 -3.80 -8.37 -2.04
CA LYS A 65 -4.19 -9.10 -0.83
C LYS A 65 -4.14 -8.24 0.42
N GLY A 66 -3.35 -7.18 0.42
CA GLY A 66 -3.25 -6.32 1.57
C GLY A 66 -1.95 -5.56 1.61
N ALA A 67 -1.81 -4.76 2.65
CA ALA A 67 -0.61 -3.94 2.83
C ALA A 67 -0.20 -3.96 4.29
N ARG A 68 1.08 -3.72 4.52
CA ARG A 68 1.63 -3.65 5.88
C ARG A 68 2.86 -2.75 5.90
N VAL A 69 3.20 -2.28 7.08
CA VAL A 69 4.48 -1.60 7.28
C VAL A 69 5.57 -2.65 7.39
N THR A 70 6.58 -2.56 6.53
CA THR A 70 7.69 -3.53 6.52
C THR A 70 8.91 -3.00 7.25
N ALA A 71 9.06 -1.70 7.31
CA ALA A 71 10.15 -1.01 8.00
C ALA A 71 9.76 0.45 8.18
N ALA A 72 10.57 1.23 8.88
CA ALA A 72 10.34 2.66 8.97
C ALA A 72 10.26 3.26 7.57
N ASP A 73 9.26 4.11 7.35
CA ASP A 73 9.02 4.80 6.09
C ASP A 73 8.81 3.86 4.89
N THR A 74 8.45 2.60 5.14
CA THR A 74 8.31 1.62 4.05
C THR A 74 7.07 0.77 4.26
N ILE A 75 6.28 0.61 3.21
CA ILE A 75 5.15 -0.31 3.21
C ILE A 75 5.35 -1.36 2.13
N GLY A 76 4.70 -2.50 2.32
CA GLY A 76 4.63 -3.55 1.31
C GLY A 76 3.19 -3.83 0.95
N VAL A 77 2.93 -4.00 -0.34
CA VAL A 77 1.62 -4.39 -0.86
C VAL A 77 1.79 -5.75 -1.52
N THR A 78 1.03 -6.74 -1.06
CA THR A 78 1.10 -8.08 -1.61
C THR A 78 0.14 -8.22 -2.77
N LEU A 79 0.68 -8.61 -3.92
CA LEU A 79 -0.11 -8.90 -5.12
C LEU A 79 -0.03 -10.38 -5.43
N ARG A 80 -1.14 -10.95 -5.85
CA ARG A 80 -1.22 -12.36 -6.24
C ARG A 80 -1.73 -12.48 -7.66
N ASN A 81 -1.08 -13.35 -8.44
CA ASN A 81 -1.55 -13.72 -9.77
C ASN A 81 -2.46 -14.95 -9.62
N GLU A 82 -3.75 -14.78 -9.90
CA GLU A 82 -4.75 -15.84 -9.79
C GLU A 82 -4.88 -16.68 -11.06
N LEU A 83 -4.12 -16.35 -12.10
CA LEU A 83 -4.21 -17.04 -13.38
C LEU A 83 -3.24 -18.20 -13.46
N THR A 84 -3.40 -19.01 -14.50
CA THR A 84 -2.53 -20.15 -14.80
C THR A 84 -1.40 -19.76 -15.76
N THR A 85 -1.29 -18.48 -16.08
CA THR A 85 -0.23 -17.91 -16.92
C THR A 85 0.40 -16.73 -16.23
N SER A 86 1.60 -16.36 -16.62
CA SER A 86 2.27 -15.17 -16.08
C SER A 86 1.49 -13.90 -16.39
N VAL A 87 1.54 -12.92 -15.48
CA VAL A 87 0.94 -11.61 -15.68
C VAL A 87 1.97 -10.54 -15.40
N ASN A 88 2.15 -9.64 -16.35
CA ASN A 88 2.92 -8.43 -16.16
C ASN A 88 1.93 -7.27 -16.01
N GLY A 89 1.68 -6.89 -14.76
CA GLY A 89 0.67 -5.89 -14.47
C GLY A 89 1.06 -4.49 -14.94
N ALA A 90 0.05 -3.71 -15.27
CA ALA A 90 0.25 -2.31 -15.61
C ALA A 90 0.46 -1.49 -14.33
N SER A 91 1.05 -0.30 -14.50
CA SER A 91 1.17 0.67 -13.42
C SER A 91 -0.22 1.11 -12.96
N VAL A 92 -0.46 1.13 -11.66
CA VAL A 92 -1.77 1.41 -11.07
C VAL A 92 -1.65 2.39 -9.93
N THR A 93 -2.59 3.33 -9.86
CA THR A 93 -2.71 4.25 -8.73
C THR A 93 -3.51 3.57 -7.63
N TYR A 94 -2.99 3.66 -6.41
CA TYR A 94 -3.65 3.17 -5.21
C TYR A 94 -4.01 4.35 -4.32
N ASP A 95 -5.19 4.29 -3.71
CA ASP A 95 -5.49 5.14 -2.57
C ASP A 95 -5.00 4.45 -1.30
N TYR A 96 -4.50 5.21 -0.33
CA TYR A 96 -4.05 4.62 0.93
C TYR A 96 -4.59 5.38 2.12
N LEU A 97 -4.68 4.65 3.23
CA LEU A 97 -5.06 5.17 4.53
C LEU A 97 -4.11 4.56 5.56
N VAL A 98 -3.48 5.41 6.36
CA VAL A 98 -2.61 4.95 7.46
C VAL A 98 -3.20 5.46 8.76
N VAL A 99 -3.43 4.55 9.71
CA VAL A 99 -3.92 4.92 11.03
C VAL A 99 -2.77 4.79 12.02
N LYS A 100 -2.41 5.91 12.64
CA LYS A 100 -1.37 5.97 13.67
C LYS A 100 -2.02 6.12 15.03
N PHE A 101 -1.63 5.25 15.93
CA PHE A 101 -2.18 5.31 17.28
C PHE A 101 -1.29 6.17 18.16
N GLY A 102 -1.95 7.08 18.82
CA GLY A 102 -1.54 7.95 19.75
C GLY A 102 -0.24 8.14 20.23
N GLY A 103 0.28 7.97 19.86
CA GLY A 103 1.34 8.13 20.28
C GLY A 103 1.90 9.22 20.76
N ASP A 104 2.20 9.59 20.61
CA ASP A 104 2.92 10.45 20.84
C ASP A 104 3.02 11.19 20.36
N ALA A 105 2.79 10.95 20.47
CA ALA A 105 2.99 11.70 20.24
C ALA A 105 3.66 12.55 20.00
#